data_5e457ce92d39cb2c29abbfc10bc527dd
#
_entry.id   5e457ce92d39cb2c29abbfc10bc527dd
#
_cell.length_a   1.000
_cell.length_b   1.000
_cell.length_c   1.000
_cell.angle_alpha   90.00
_cell.angle_beta   90.00
_cell.angle_gamma   90.00
#
_symmetry.space_group_name_H-M   'P 1'
#
loop_
_entity.id
_entity.type
_entity.pdbx_description
1 polymer ?
#
loop_
_entity_poly.entity_id
_entity_poly.type
_entity_poly.pdbx_seq_one_letter_code
_entity_poly.pdbx_strand_id
1 'polypeptide(L)'
;MRAHSTVLMKKTIKIYDDFSSLSSLVDVGGGTGTALAIIIAKYPHINGVNFDLPEVVQNAPSYHGIKYIGGDMFVEVPKGDAILLKCILHNWSDEKCIKLLKNCYEALPNKGKLIVMDSILPINLQTNVHAKYAVGMDVIMSAKLEGKERTKDEFETLATKAGFAKFKIISYVYGLWIMEFIKSV
;
A
#
# COMPACT_ATOMS: atom_id res chain seq x y z
N MET A 1 10.68 -6.40 10.21
CA MET A 1 9.92 -5.93 9.02
C MET A 1 10.50 -6.44 7.68
N ARG A 2 11.81 -6.32 7.41
CA ARG A 2 12.43 -6.68 6.11
C ARG A 2 12.17 -8.13 5.68
N ALA A 3 12.35 -9.13 6.55
CA ALA A 3 12.12 -10.54 6.23
C ALA A 3 10.65 -10.83 5.87
N HIS A 4 9.70 -10.28 6.62
CA HIS A 4 8.27 -10.41 6.35
C HIS A 4 7.91 -9.82 4.98
N SER A 5 8.36 -8.58 4.70
CA SER A 5 8.14 -7.94 3.39
C SER A 5 8.71 -8.77 2.24
N THR A 6 9.87 -9.41 2.41
CA THR A 6 10.48 -10.23 1.37
C THR A 6 9.64 -11.45 1.01
N VAL A 7 9.17 -12.20 2.01
CA VAL A 7 8.34 -13.41 1.78
C VAL A 7 7.00 -13.01 1.15
N LEU A 8 6.35 -11.99 1.70
CA LEU A 8 5.10 -11.45 1.21
C LEU A 8 5.21 -11.01 -0.26
N MET A 9 6.16 -10.14 -0.59
CA MET A 9 6.29 -9.60 -1.94
C MET A 9 6.71 -10.64 -2.98
N LYS A 10 7.57 -11.62 -2.62
CA LYS A 10 7.88 -12.75 -3.51
C LYS A 10 6.64 -13.58 -3.88
N LYS A 11 5.65 -13.67 -3.00
CA LYS A 11 4.38 -14.32 -3.31
C LYS A 11 3.47 -13.40 -4.10
N THR A 12 3.39 -12.12 -3.70
CA THR A 12 2.57 -11.09 -4.37
C THR A 12 2.88 -11.01 -5.87
N ILE A 13 4.14 -10.90 -6.26
CA ILE A 13 4.53 -10.80 -7.68
C ILE A 13 4.22 -12.07 -8.50
N LYS A 14 3.87 -13.19 -7.87
CA LYS A 14 3.46 -14.43 -8.56
C LYS A 14 1.97 -14.48 -8.83
N ILE A 15 1.16 -13.74 -8.08
CA ILE A 15 -0.31 -13.82 -8.14
C ILE A 15 -0.98 -12.51 -8.55
N TYR A 16 -0.22 -11.42 -8.58
CA TYR A 16 -0.68 -10.10 -9.01
C TYR A 16 0.17 -9.63 -10.20
N ASP A 17 -0.40 -9.72 -11.40
CA ASP A 17 0.33 -9.46 -12.65
C ASP A 17 0.18 -8.03 -13.17
N ASP A 18 -0.69 -7.22 -12.58
CA ASP A 18 -0.98 -5.85 -13.03
C ASP A 18 0.21 -4.89 -12.95
N PHE A 19 1.27 -5.26 -12.22
CA PHE A 19 2.54 -4.54 -12.28
C PHE A 19 3.15 -4.54 -13.69
N SER A 20 2.91 -5.57 -14.50
CA SER A 20 3.50 -5.71 -15.84
C SER A 20 3.13 -4.58 -16.81
N SER A 21 2.00 -3.93 -16.57
CA SER A 21 1.47 -2.85 -17.42
C SER A 21 1.93 -1.44 -17.02
N LEU A 22 2.65 -1.30 -15.91
CA LEU A 22 3.05 -0.01 -15.37
C LEU A 22 4.36 0.48 -15.98
N SER A 23 4.46 1.77 -16.24
CA SER A 23 5.73 2.44 -16.60
C SER A 23 6.40 3.06 -15.37
N SER A 24 5.63 3.40 -14.33
CA SER A 24 6.13 3.94 -13.07
C SER A 24 5.32 3.46 -11.86
N LEU A 25 6.00 3.29 -10.72
CA LEU A 25 5.40 2.86 -9.46
C LEU A 25 6.02 3.64 -8.30
N VAL A 26 5.17 4.25 -7.47
CA VAL A 26 5.57 4.94 -6.24
C VAL A 26 5.21 4.08 -5.03
N ASP A 27 6.19 3.65 -4.24
CA ASP A 27 6.00 2.94 -2.97
C ASP A 27 6.02 3.96 -1.83
N VAL A 28 4.85 4.32 -1.31
CA VAL A 28 4.67 5.34 -0.26
C VAL A 28 4.74 4.69 1.11
N GLY A 29 5.63 5.22 1.96
CA GLY A 29 6.01 4.55 3.20
C GLY A 29 6.79 3.28 2.94
N GLY A 30 7.56 3.24 1.84
CA GLY A 30 8.27 2.05 1.37
C GLY A 30 9.49 1.66 2.22
N GLY A 31 9.80 2.45 3.26
CA GLY A 31 10.92 2.19 4.15
C GLY A 31 12.24 2.11 3.40
N THR A 32 12.94 0.99 3.55
CA THR A 32 14.23 0.76 2.87
C THR A 32 14.12 0.35 1.40
N GLY A 33 12.93 0.35 0.80
CA GLY A 33 12.71 0.02 -0.61
C GLY A 33 12.70 -1.47 -0.94
N THR A 34 12.67 -2.35 0.06
CA THR A 34 12.73 -3.82 -0.16
C THR A 34 11.55 -4.34 -0.99
N ALA A 35 10.34 -3.82 -0.76
CA ALA A 35 9.15 -4.24 -1.50
C ALA A 35 9.26 -3.84 -2.98
N LEU A 36 9.59 -2.59 -3.23
CA LEU A 36 9.77 -2.06 -4.56
C LEU A 36 10.91 -2.75 -5.32
N ALA A 37 12.03 -3.04 -4.64
CA ALA A 37 13.16 -3.76 -5.26
C ALA A 37 12.76 -5.14 -5.79
N ILE A 38 11.89 -5.87 -5.07
CA ILE A 38 11.38 -7.18 -5.52
C ILE A 38 10.50 -7.04 -6.75
N ILE A 39 9.66 -5.98 -6.81
CA ILE A 39 8.81 -5.71 -7.97
C ILE A 39 9.68 -5.36 -9.19
N ILE A 40 10.64 -4.45 -9.05
CA ILE A 40 11.54 -4.00 -10.13
C ILE A 40 12.44 -5.14 -10.64
N ALA A 41 12.89 -6.02 -9.75
CA ALA A 41 13.66 -7.19 -10.18
C ALA A 41 12.87 -8.11 -11.13
N LYS A 42 11.53 -8.19 -11.00
CA LYS A 42 10.68 -8.94 -11.94
C LYS A 42 10.26 -8.09 -13.16
N TYR A 43 10.07 -6.79 -12.95
CA TYR A 43 9.57 -5.86 -13.96
C TYR A 43 10.55 -4.68 -14.15
N PRO A 44 11.72 -4.90 -14.79
CA PRO A 44 12.81 -3.92 -14.83
C PRO A 44 12.52 -2.68 -15.71
N HIS A 45 11.41 -2.69 -16.44
CA HIS A 45 10.93 -1.54 -17.21
C HIS A 45 10.21 -0.48 -16.35
N ILE A 46 9.86 -0.81 -15.11
CA ILE A 46 9.18 0.12 -14.21
C ILE A 46 10.18 1.11 -13.61
N ASN A 47 9.91 2.39 -13.74
CA ASN A 47 10.60 3.43 -12.99
C ASN A 47 10.09 3.47 -11.55
N GLY A 48 10.87 2.95 -10.61
CA GLY A 48 10.49 2.87 -9.19
C GLY A 48 10.82 4.14 -8.42
N VAL A 49 9.89 4.61 -7.60
CA VAL A 49 10.11 5.68 -6.63
C VAL A 49 9.79 5.15 -5.24
N ASN A 50 10.78 5.09 -4.36
CA ASN A 50 10.59 4.83 -2.94
C ASN A 50 10.44 6.15 -2.21
N PHE A 51 9.27 6.39 -1.63
CA PHE A 51 8.95 7.63 -0.93
C PHE A 51 8.70 7.36 0.54
N ASP A 52 9.48 8.00 1.41
CA ASP A 52 9.36 7.89 2.86
C ASP A 52 9.94 9.16 3.51
N LEU A 53 9.91 9.24 4.83
CA LEU A 53 10.51 10.36 5.56
C LEU A 53 11.99 10.53 5.18
N PRO A 54 12.52 11.76 5.15
CA PRO A 54 13.91 12.04 4.73
C PRO A 54 14.95 11.19 5.47
N GLU A 55 14.79 11.05 6.79
CA GLU A 55 15.68 10.24 7.64
C GLU A 55 15.62 8.74 7.33
N VAL A 56 14.50 8.24 6.80
CA VAL A 56 14.34 6.84 6.40
C VAL A 56 15.05 6.58 5.08
N VAL A 57 14.80 7.42 4.06
CA VAL A 57 15.38 7.24 2.74
C VAL A 57 16.89 7.51 2.71
N GLN A 58 17.40 8.40 3.56
CA GLN A 58 18.83 8.70 3.67
C GLN A 58 19.64 7.46 4.08
N ASN A 59 19.05 6.57 4.87
CA ASN A 59 19.70 5.35 5.37
C ASN A 59 19.31 4.10 4.58
N ALA A 60 18.56 4.24 3.48
CA ALA A 60 18.12 3.12 2.67
C ALA A 60 19.27 2.61 1.76
N PRO A 61 19.39 1.28 1.56
CA PRO A 61 20.35 0.73 0.60
C PRO A 61 19.94 1.13 -0.83
N SER A 62 20.92 1.41 -1.67
CA SER A 62 20.65 1.70 -3.09
C SER A 62 20.28 0.41 -3.83
N TYR A 63 19.13 0.42 -4.50
CA TYR A 63 18.71 -0.63 -5.43
C TYR A 63 18.64 -0.09 -6.86
N HIS A 64 19.07 -0.89 -7.83
CA HIS A 64 18.99 -0.53 -9.22
C HIS A 64 17.53 -0.27 -9.66
N GLY A 65 17.29 0.79 -10.45
CA GLY A 65 15.95 1.14 -10.95
C GLY A 65 15.03 1.83 -9.93
N ILE A 66 15.54 2.19 -8.74
CA ILE A 66 14.78 2.87 -7.69
C ILE A 66 15.37 4.25 -7.40
N LYS A 67 14.53 5.27 -7.52
CA LYS A 67 14.79 6.62 -7.02
C LYS A 67 14.24 6.75 -5.60
N TYR A 68 15.03 7.31 -4.70
CA TYR A 68 14.60 7.59 -3.32
C TYR A 68 14.23 9.06 -3.19
N ILE A 69 13.05 9.34 -2.66
CA ILE A 69 12.55 10.70 -2.42
C ILE A 69 12.11 10.79 -0.96
N GLY A 70 12.68 11.75 -0.24
CA GLY A 70 12.27 12.08 1.14
C GLY A 70 11.15 13.10 1.15
N GLY A 71 10.12 12.87 1.99
CA GLY A 71 9.01 13.81 2.15
C GLY A 71 7.97 13.31 3.13
N ASP A 72 6.93 14.12 3.34
CA ASP A 72 5.77 13.78 4.17
C ASP A 72 4.57 13.40 3.29
N MET A 73 4.12 12.16 3.39
CA MET A 73 2.96 11.65 2.63
C MET A 73 1.65 12.38 2.93
N PHE A 74 1.58 13.07 4.07
CA PHE A 74 0.43 13.91 4.41
C PHE A 74 0.49 15.32 3.81
N VAL A 75 1.61 15.69 3.21
CA VAL A 75 1.77 16.97 2.48
C VAL A 75 1.57 16.72 0.99
N GLU A 76 2.37 15.84 0.40
CA GLU A 76 2.30 15.49 -1.01
C GLU A 76 2.82 14.08 -1.28
N VAL A 77 2.50 13.52 -2.43
CA VAL A 77 2.97 12.22 -2.92
C VAL A 77 3.53 12.40 -4.33
N PRO A 78 4.71 11.82 -4.65
CA PRO A 78 5.26 11.87 -6.00
C PRO A 78 4.31 11.25 -7.04
N LYS A 79 4.31 11.81 -8.27
CA LYS A 79 3.48 11.31 -9.38
C LYS A 79 3.98 9.98 -9.91
N GLY A 80 3.04 9.09 -10.29
CA GLY A 80 3.31 7.79 -10.91
C GLY A 80 2.06 7.18 -11.51
N ASP A 81 2.21 6.20 -12.39
CA ASP A 81 1.08 5.50 -13.03
C ASP A 81 0.28 4.68 -12.01
N ALA A 82 0.99 4.16 -11.00
CA ALA A 82 0.39 3.53 -9.84
C ALA A 82 1.13 3.94 -8.56
N ILE A 83 0.43 3.85 -7.44
CA ILE A 83 0.97 4.06 -6.10
C ILE A 83 0.73 2.79 -5.29
N LEU A 84 1.71 2.39 -4.49
CA LEU A 84 1.62 1.26 -3.56
C LEU A 84 1.59 1.80 -2.11
N LEU A 85 0.60 1.36 -1.34
CA LEU A 85 0.54 1.51 0.12
C LEU A 85 0.54 0.11 0.74
N LYS A 86 1.65 -0.31 1.32
CA LYS A 86 1.77 -1.64 1.94
C LYS A 86 1.95 -1.52 3.45
N CYS A 87 0.96 -1.96 4.23
CA CYS A 87 0.91 -1.84 5.69
C CYS A 87 1.04 -0.37 6.15
N ILE A 88 0.27 0.50 5.53
CA ILE A 88 0.30 1.95 5.80
C ILE A 88 -0.99 2.43 6.44
N LEU A 89 -2.16 2.16 5.84
CA LEU A 89 -3.42 2.73 6.30
C LEU A 89 -3.78 2.27 7.71
N HIS A 90 -3.41 1.06 8.08
CA HIS A 90 -3.67 0.51 9.41
C HIS A 90 -2.94 1.25 10.56
N ASN A 91 -1.95 2.07 10.28
CA ASN A 91 -1.23 2.84 11.31
C ASN A 91 -1.93 4.16 11.69
N TRP A 92 -2.97 4.56 10.96
CA TRP A 92 -3.50 5.92 11.00
C TRP A 92 -5.02 5.97 11.19
N SER A 93 -5.50 7.07 11.79
CA SER A 93 -6.93 7.37 11.88
C SER A 93 -7.58 7.53 10.51
N ASP A 94 -8.91 7.41 10.44
CA ASP A 94 -9.64 7.57 9.18
C ASP A 94 -9.43 8.94 8.55
N GLU A 95 -9.33 9.99 9.35
CA GLU A 95 -9.06 11.35 8.88
C GLU A 95 -7.69 11.46 8.19
N LYS A 96 -6.64 10.91 8.82
CA LYS A 96 -5.30 10.86 8.25
C LYS A 96 -5.27 9.98 7.00
N CYS A 97 -5.95 8.84 7.02
CA CYS A 97 -6.08 7.99 5.83
C CYS A 97 -6.74 8.72 4.66
N ILE A 98 -7.84 9.44 4.88
CA ILE A 98 -8.50 10.22 3.84
C ILE A 98 -7.56 11.30 3.29
N LYS A 99 -6.79 11.98 4.15
CA LYS A 99 -5.82 12.99 3.72
C LYS A 99 -4.75 12.37 2.82
N LEU A 100 -4.13 11.26 3.24
CA LEU A 100 -3.15 10.53 2.45
C LEU A 100 -3.72 10.04 1.12
N LEU A 101 -4.91 9.44 1.16
CA LEU A 101 -5.57 8.91 -0.03
C LEU A 101 -5.92 10.01 -1.05
N LYS A 102 -6.26 11.23 -0.61
CA LYS A 102 -6.43 12.40 -1.48
C LYS A 102 -5.12 12.81 -2.14
N ASN A 103 -4.01 12.85 -1.39
CA ASN A 103 -2.69 13.12 -1.97
C ASN A 103 -2.31 12.05 -3.01
N CYS A 104 -2.59 10.77 -2.74
CA CYS A 104 -2.40 9.69 -3.72
C CYS A 104 -3.29 9.89 -4.95
N TYR A 105 -4.56 10.28 -4.76
CA TYR A 105 -5.48 10.54 -5.85
C TYR A 105 -4.98 11.66 -6.78
N GLU A 106 -4.48 12.77 -6.22
CA GLU A 106 -3.92 13.89 -7.01
C GLU A 106 -2.63 13.49 -7.75
N ALA A 107 -1.81 12.63 -7.17
CA ALA A 107 -0.57 12.17 -7.76
C ALA A 107 -0.76 11.17 -8.92
N LEU A 108 -1.92 10.52 -9.00
CA LEU A 108 -2.26 9.54 -10.03
C LEU A 108 -2.79 10.22 -11.31
N PRO A 109 -2.44 9.71 -12.51
CA PRO A 109 -3.08 10.13 -13.76
C PRO A 109 -4.53 9.65 -13.83
N ASN A 110 -5.27 10.12 -14.83
CA ASN A 110 -6.58 9.54 -15.15
C ASN A 110 -6.44 8.04 -15.41
N LYS A 111 -7.37 7.24 -14.88
CA LYS A 111 -7.34 5.77 -14.86
C LYS A 111 -6.18 5.16 -14.08
N GLY A 112 -5.38 5.97 -13.40
CA GLY A 112 -4.36 5.48 -12.48
C GLY A 112 -4.96 4.71 -11.30
N LYS A 113 -4.16 3.86 -10.68
CA LYS A 113 -4.61 3.04 -9.56
C LYS A 113 -3.72 3.18 -8.33
N LEU A 114 -4.35 3.13 -7.19
CA LEU A 114 -3.70 2.94 -5.91
C LEU A 114 -3.83 1.47 -5.52
N ILE A 115 -2.71 0.82 -5.27
CA ILE A 115 -2.62 -0.56 -4.81
C ILE A 115 -2.42 -0.52 -3.29
N VAL A 116 -3.39 -1.06 -2.54
CA VAL A 116 -3.33 -1.12 -1.08
C VAL A 116 -3.13 -2.57 -0.65
N MET A 117 -2.18 -2.80 0.24
CA MET A 117 -1.92 -4.11 0.85
C MET A 117 -2.02 -3.99 2.37
N ASP A 118 -3.20 -4.26 2.91
CA ASP A 118 -3.51 -4.25 4.33
C ASP A 118 -4.41 -5.44 4.71
N SER A 119 -4.56 -5.70 6.01
CA SER A 119 -5.50 -6.71 6.50
C SER A 119 -6.93 -6.21 6.37
N ILE A 120 -7.86 -7.13 6.12
CA ILE A 120 -9.30 -6.83 6.18
C ILE A 120 -9.91 -7.59 7.36
N LEU A 121 -10.53 -6.84 8.28
CA LEU A 121 -11.30 -7.43 9.37
C LEU A 121 -12.58 -8.10 8.84
N PRO A 122 -12.89 -9.32 9.29
CA PRO A 122 -14.17 -9.93 8.99
C PRO A 122 -15.30 -9.23 9.77
N ILE A 123 -16.45 -9.03 9.13
CA ILE A 123 -17.63 -8.44 9.78
C ILE A 123 -18.19 -9.40 10.85
N ASN A 124 -18.15 -10.69 10.57
CA ASN A 124 -18.62 -11.72 11.50
C ASN A 124 -17.44 -12.50 12.09
N LEU A 125 -17.57 -12.95 13.34
CA LEU A 125 -16.57 -13.80 13.96
C LEU A 125 -16.37 -15.08 13.14
N GLN A 126 -15.13 -15.31 12.73
CA GLN A 126 -14.71 -16.46 11.98
C GLN A 126 -13.50 -17.13 12.65
N THR A 127 -13.40 -18.45 12.52
CA THR A 127 -12.34 -19.24 13.16
C THR A 127 -11.19 -19.59 12.21
N ASN A 128 -11.26 -19.15 10.94
CA ASN A 128 -10.22 -19.41 9.96
C ASN A 128 -8.94 -18.58 10.25
N VAL A 129 -7.83 -18.99 9.64
CA VAL A 129 -6.51 -18.38 9.85
C VAL A 129 -6.50 -16.89 9.46
N HIS A 130 -7.24 -16.51 8.41
CA HIS A 130 -7.29 -15.12 7.94
C HIS A 130 -7.91 -14.19 8.98
N ALA A 131 -9.05 -14.60 9.53
CA ALA A 131 -9.75 -13.85 10.57
C ALA A 131 -8.91 -13.73 11.86
N LYS A 132 -8.29 -14.83 12.28
CA LYS A 132 -7.40 -14.81 13.46
C LYS A 132 -6.22 -13.86 13.26
N TYR A 133 -5.61 -13.86 12.08
CA TYR A 133 -4.53 -12.94 11.75
C TYR A 133 -5.00 -11.48 11.80
N ALA A 134 -6.10 -11.15 11.13
CA ALA A 134 -6.62 -9.78 11.07
C ALA A 134 -7.00 -9.25 12.47
N VAL A 135 -7.70 -10.06 13.29
CA VAL A 135 -8.04 -9.69 14.67
C VAL A 135 -6.79 -9.53 15.53
N GLY A 136 -5.81 -10.41 15.39
CA GLY A 136 -4.54 -10.28 16.10
C GLY A 136 -3.78 -9.01 15.73
N MET A 137 -3.78 -8.65 14.44
CA MET A 137 -3.18 -7.39 13.97
C MET A 137 -3.96 -6.18 14.48
N ASP A 138 -5.28 -6.21 14.54
CA ASP A 138 -6.09 -5.14 15.07
C ASP A 138 -5.77 -4.83 16.55
N VAL A 139 -5.62 -5.86 17.37
CA VAL A 139 -5.16 -5.71 18.77
C VAL A 139 -3.79 -5.03 18.84
N ILE A 140 -2.86 -5.40 17.94
CA ILE A 140 -1.52 -4.79 17.90
C ILE A 140 -1.61 -3.32 17.44
N MET A 141 -2.42 -3.02 16.44
CA MET A 141 -2.58 -1.65 15.92
C MET A 141 -3.31 -0.75 16.92
N SER A 142 -4.33 -1.26 17.61
CA SER A 142 -5.04 -0.53 18.67
C SER A 142 -4.14 -0.13 19.84
N ALA A 143 -3.07 -0.88 20.11
CA ALA A 143 -2.06 -0.51 21.10
C ALA A 143 -1.18 0.68 20.66
N LYS A 144 -1.24 1.07 19.39
CA LYS A 144 -0.51 2.20 18.76
C LYS A 144 -1.47 3.37 18.53
N LEU A 145 -1.88 4.02 19.57
CA LEU A 145 -2.62 5.30 19.68
C LEU A 145 -3.69 5.67 18.63
N GLU A 146 -3.51 5.43 17.32
CA GLU A 146 -4.46 5.82 16.26
C GLU A 146 -4.70 4.71 15.22
N GLY A 147 -3.99 3.58 15.33
CA GLY A 147 -4.04 2.51 14.35
C GLY A 147 -5.23 1.57 14.56
N LYS A 148 -5.76 1.03 13.49
CA LYS A 148 -6.76 -0.05 13.48
C LYS A 148 -6.71 -0.83 12.18
N GLU A 149 -7.08 -2.09 12.22
CA GLU A 149 -7.45 -2.79 11.01
C GLU A 149 -8.89 -2.40 10.61
N ARG A 150 -9.23 -2.59 9.34
CA ARG A 150 -10.51 -2.12 8.78
C ARG A 150 -11.25 -3.24 8.09
N THR A 151 -12.58 -3.16 8.14
CA THR A 151 -13.45 -4.00 7.32
C THR A 151 -13.39 -3.58 5.85
N LYS A 152 -13.89 -4.44 4.94
CA LYS A 152 -14.03 -4.11 3.53
C LYS A 152 -14.80 -2.81 3.31
N ASP A 153 -15.92 -2.64 3.99
CA ASP A 153 -16.81 -1.47 3.81
C ASP A 153 -16.16 -0.17 4.31
N GLU A 154 -15.33 -0.25 5.35
CA GLU A 154 -14.52 0.88 5.81
C GLU A 154 -13.46 1.28 4.76
N PHE A 155 -12.77 0.32 4.13
CA PHE A 155 -11.83 0.62 3.03
C PHE A 155 -12.54 1.24 1.82
N GLU A 156 -13.71 0.72 1.43
CA GLU A 156 -14.52 1.27 0.33
C GLU A 156 -15.00 2.69 0.65
N THR A 157 -15.38 2.94 1.91
CA THR A 157 -15.74 4.27 2.41
C THR A 157 -14.56 5.25 2.32
N LEU A 158 -13.36 4.83 2.74
CA LEU A 158 -12.15 5.65 2.63
C LEU A 158 -11.83 5.98 1.17
N ALA A 159 -11.90 4.99 0.28
CA ALA A 159 -11.66 5.17 -1.15
C ALA A 159 -12.63 6.19 -1.76
N THR A 160 -13.93 6.05 -1.47
CA THR A 160 -14.98 6.95 -1.96
C THR A 160 -14.80 8.38 -1.44
N LYS A 161 -14.52 8.55 -0.14
CA LYS A 161 -14.27 9.88 0.47
C LYS A 161 -13.02 10.57 -0.08
N ALA A 162 -12.06 9.79 -0.57
CA ALA A 162 -10.86 10.31 -1.22
C ALA A 162 -11.05 10.61 -2.72
N GLY A 163 -12.19 10.23 -3.33
CA GLY A 163 -12.53 10.53 -4.72
C GLY A 163 -12.34 9.36 -5.69
N PHE A 164 -11.89 8.19 -5.23
CA PHE A 164 -11.75 7.03 -6.10
C PHE A 164 -13.11 6.50 -6.55
N ALA A 165 -13.22 6.21 -7.85
CA ALA A 165 -14.49 5.80 -8.47
C ALA A 165 -14.81 4.31 -8.29
N LYS A 166 -13.78 3.47 -8.10
CA LYS A 166 -13.94 2.02 -7.95
C LYS A 166 -13.01 1.48 -6.89
N PHE A 167 -13.53 0.54 -6.10
CA PHE A 167 -12.81 -0.27 -5.15
C PHE A 167 -12.91 -1.74 -5.56
N LYS A 168 -11.79 -2.47 -5.53
CA LYS A 168 -11.74 -3.89 -5.84
C LYS A 168 -10.84 -4.62 -4.84
N ILE A 169 -11.27 -5.80 -4.40
CA ILE A 169 -10.40 -6.78 -3.74
C ILE A 169 -9.92 -7.74 -4.81
N ILE A 170 -8.62 -7.90 -4.93
CA ILE A 170 -7.98 -8.70 -6.00
C ILE A 170 -7.59 -10.09 -5.48
N SER A 171 -6.82 -10.16 -4.40
CA SER A 171 -6.29 -11.43 -3.90
C SER A 171 -5.86 -11.32 -2.45
N TYR A 172 -5.60 -12.47 -1.82
CA TYR A 172 -5.10 -12.61 -0.46
C TYR A 172 -3.69 -13.19 -0.44
N VAL A 173 -2.79 -12.59 0.37
CA VAL A 173 -1.40 -13.01 0.51
C VAL A 173 -0.95 -12.90 1.97
N TYR A 174 -0.77 -14.04 2.64
CA TYR A 174 -0.13 -14.13 3.96
C TYR A 174 -0.59 -13.08 4.99
N GLY A 175 -1.90 -12.94 5.17
CA GLY A 175 -2.50 -12.00 6.13
C GLY A 175 -2.95 -10.67 5.53
N LEU A 176 -2.49 -10.30 4.34
CA LEU A 176 -2.86 -9.07 3.66
C LEU A 176 -3.75 -9.33 2.45
N TRP A 177 -4.63 -8.40 2.18
CA TRP A 177 -5.41 -8.34 0.95
C TRP A 177 -4.79 -7.34 -0.01
N ILE A 178 -4.75 -7.68 -1.28
CA ILE A 178 -4.41 -6.75 -2.35
C ILE A 178 -5.71 -6.11 -2.81
N MET A 179 -5.79 -4.80 -2.67
CA MET A 179 -6.95 -3.99 -3.06
C MET A 179 -6.52 -2.95 -4.08
N GLU A 180 -7.40 -2.60 -5.01
CA GLU A 180 -7.21 -1.51 -5.96
C GLU A 180 -8.27 -0.43 -5.77
N PHE A 181 -7.83 0.82 -5.64
CA PHE A 181 -8.66 2.01 -5.70
C PHE A 181 -8.36 2.70 -7.03
N ILE A 182 -9.37 2.85 -7.88
CA ILE A 182 -9.19 3.27 -9.27
C ILE A 182 -9.72 4.69 -9.43
N LYS A 183 -8.86 5.58 -9.95
CA LYS A 183 -9.24 6.94 -10.33
C LYS A 183 -10.09 6.91 -11.60
N SER A 184 -11.18 7.68 -11.62
CA SER A 184 -11.98 7.86 -12.85
C SER A 184 -11.23 8.69 -13.90
N VAL A 185 -11.80 8.76 -15.08
CA VAL A 185 -11.36 9.67 -16.15
C VAL A 185 -11.68 11.11 -15.78
#